data_b85d5c6e4dcd1002515e3651b8f13815
#
_entry.id   b85d5c6e4dcd1002515e3651b8f13815
#
_cell.length_a   1.000
_cell.length_b   1.000
_cell.length_c   1.000
_cell.angle_alpha   90.00
_cell.angle_beta   90.00
_cell.angle_gamma   90.00
#
_symmetry.space_group_name_H-M   'P 1'
#
loop_
_entity.id
_entity.type
_entity.pdbx_description
1 polymer ?
#
loop_
_entity_poly.entity_id
_entity_poly.type
_entity_poly.pdbx_seq_one_letter_code
_entity_poly.pdbx_strand_id
1 'polypeptide(L)'
;MERTLFLNGTIAEESWFDDDVTPQLFKDELNAGEGDITVWINSPGGDCVAAAHIYNMLSNYKGKVTVKIDGIAASAASVIAMAGAEVLMSPVSMLMIHNPMTIAMGDHAEMQKAIDMLAEVKESIINAYVLKTGLSRAKLSHLMDSETWMNANKAVELGFADGVLNRESGVAENQNANDQEVTDAVMFSSRAVNNALQNKITAKFGKQKETVTKQAEIPAPETNERNVDALLERLEIIKNYI
;
A
#
# COMPACT_ATOMS: atom_id res chain seq x y z
N MET A 1 22.50 -8.18 -21.82
CA MET A 1 21.21 -7.45 -21.96
C MET A 1 20.80 -6.98 -20.57
N GLU A 2 20.42 -5.73 -20.46
CA GLU A 2 19.83 -5.20 -19.22
C GLU A 2 18.48 -5.88 -18.98
N ARG A 3 18.29 -6.44 -17.81
CA ARG A 3 17.04 -7.11 -17.45
C ARG A 3 16.09 -6.10 -16.81
N THR A 4 14.81 -6.26 -17.08
CA THR A 4 13.76 -5.40 -16.51
C THR A 4 12.84 -6.23 -15.64
N LEU A 5 12.63 -5.78 -14.40
CA LEU A 5 11.65 -6.32 -13.46
C LEU A 5 10.56 -5.27 -13.21
N PHE A 6 9.36 -5.73 -12.90
CA PHE A 6 8.22 -4.85 -12.61
C PHE A 6 7.69 -5.12 -11.20
N LEU A 7 7.55 -4.05 -10.43
CA LEU A 7 6.93 -4.05 -9.13
C LEU A 7 5.64 -3.23 -9.22
N ASN A 8 4.58 -3.88 -9.71
CA ASN A 8 3.28 -3.26 -9.94
C ASN A 8 2.24 -3.84 -8.98
N GLY A 9 1.42 -2.99 -8.37
CA GLY A 9 0.35 -3.42 -7.47
C GLY A 9 0.73 -3.41 -5.99
N THR A 10 -0.06 -4.07 -5.17
CA THR A 10 0.09 -4.08 -3.71
C THR A 10 1.21 -5.03 -3.29
N ILE A 11 2.02 -4.62 -2.30
CA ILE A 11 3.04 -5.46 -1.70
C ILE A 11 2.39 -6.27 -0.57
N ALA A 12 2.54 -7.60 -0.61
CA ALA A 12 1.97 -8.50 0.37
C ALA A 12 2.93 -9.67 0.68
N GLU A 13 2.83 -10.24 1.87
CA GLU A 13 3.60 -11.46 2.23
C GLU A 13 3.12 -12.66 1.41
N GLU A 14 1.81 -12.78 1.22
CA GLU A 14 1.16 -13.81 0.40
C GLU A 14 0.23 -13.17 -0.62
N SER A 15 0.17 -13.70 -1.84
CA SER A 15 -0.78 -13.24 -2.85
C SER A 15 -2.17 -13.79 -2.54
N TRP A 16 -3.10 -12.87 -2.32
CA TRP A 16 -4.53 -13.20 -2.17
C TRP A 16 -5.32 -12.95 -3.46
N PHE A 17 -4.75 -12.17 -4.34
CA PHE A 17 -5.21 -11.86 -5.68
C PHE A 17 -3.99 -11.94 -6.57
N ASP A 18 -4.09 -12.49 -7.73
CA ASP A 18 -2.96 -12.73 -8.65
C ASP A 18 -2.21 -11.44 -9.08
N ASP A 19 -2.61 -10.27 -8.57
CA ASP A 19 -2.02 -8.96 -8.82
C ASP A 19 -1.10 -8.43 -7.70
N ASP A 20 -0.91 -9.19 -6.61
CA ASP A 20 -0.06 -8.80 -5.51
C ASP A 20 1.43 -9.13 -5.79
N VAL A 21 2.33 -8.23 -5.38
CA VAL A 21 3.78 -8.47 -5.40
C VAL A 21 4.20 -9.11 -4.07
N THR A 22 4.67 -10.35 -4.14
CA THR A 22 5.19 -11.04 -2.96
C THR A 22 6.70 -11.16 -3.01
N PRO A 23 7.39 -11.26 -1.84
CA PRO A 23 8.83 -11.50 -1.80
C PRO A 23 9.26 -12.75 -2.56
N GLN A 24 8.44 -13.81 -2.56
CA GLN A 24 8.76 -15.05 -3.27
C GLN A 24 8.72 -14.87 -4.78
N LEU A 25 7.65 -14.27 -5.33
CA LEU A 25 7.54 -14.00 -6.77
C LEU A 25 8.67 -13.08 -7.24
N PHE A 26 8.95 -12.02 -6.47
CA PHE A 26 10.02 -11.09 -6.77
C PHE A 26 11.40 -11.77 -6.76
N LYS A 27 11.65 -12.65 -5.79
CA LYS A 27 12.89 -13.43 -5.69
C LYS A 27 13.10 -14.35 -6.89
N ASP A 28 12.04 -15.01 -7.33
CA ASP A 28 12.10 -15.94 -8.46
C ASP A 28 12.44 -15.17 -9.76
N GLU A 29 11.83 -14.02 -9.98
CA GLU A 29 12.17 -13.13 -11.10
C GLU A 29 13.59 -12.57 -10.97
N LEU A 30 14.01 -12.15 -9.77
CA LEU A 30 15.34 -11.60 -9.52
C LEU A 30 16.43 -12.64 -9.84
N ASN A 31 16.20 -13.90 -9.49
CA ASN A 31 17.15 -15.02 -9.69
C ASN A 31 17.06 -15.66 -11.07
N ALA A 32 16.13 -15.27 -11.92
CA ALA A 32 15.98 -15.83 -13.26
C ALA A 32 17.12 -15.46 -14.25
N GLY A 33 18.08 -14.64 -13.81
CA GLY A 33 19.26 -14.28 -14.59
C GLY A 33 20.24 -13.44 -13.82
N GLU A 34 21.33 -13.04 -14.46
CA GLU A 34 22.43 -12.28 -13.90
C GLU A 34 22.61 -10.94 -14.64
N GLY A 35 23.47 -10.07 -14.12
CA GLY A 35 23.82 -8.77 -14.71
C GLY A 35 23.05 -7.61 -14.11
N ASP A 36 23.17 -6.44 -14.71
CA ASP A 36 22.49 -5.24 -14.24
C ASP A 36 20.98 -5.34 -14.48
N ILE A 37 20.20 -4.76 -13.58
CA ILE A 37 18.73 -4.78 -13.64
C ILE A 37 18.14 -3.38 -13.53
N THR A 38 17.04 -3.19 -14.25
CA THR A 38 16.12 -2.06 -14.06
C THR A 38 14.86 -2.55 -13.40
N VAL A 39 14.46 -1.94 -12.28
CA VAL A 39 13.20 -2.24 -11.57
C VAL A 39 12.24 -1.07 -11.77
N TRP A 40 11.15 -1.31 -12.49
CA TRP A 40 10.06 -0.35 -12.62
C TRP A 40 9.08 -0.50 -11.46
N ILE A 41 8.75 0.62 -10.82
CA ILE A 41 7.85 0.65 -9.66
C ILE A 41 6.62 1.47 -9.98
N ASN A 42 5.45 0.82 -9.80
CA ASN A 42 4.14 1.46 -9.78
C ASN A 42 3.28 0.78 -8.70
N SER A 43 3.47 1.19 -7.45
CA SER A 43 2.88 0.52 -6.29
C SER A 43 2.40 1.50 -5.23
N PRO A 44 1.19 1.30 -4.67
CA PRO A 44 0.71 2.07 -3.53
C PRO A 44 1.39 1.66 -2.20
N GLY A 45 2.24 0.65 -2.22
CA GLY A 45 2.83 0.05 -1.03
C GLY A 45 2.07 -1.18 -0.54
N GLY A 46 2.11 -1.42 0.76
CA GLY A 46 1.48 -2.58 1.39
C GLY A 46 2.22 -3.03 2.63
N ASP A 47 2.52 -4.32 2.75
CA ASP A 47 3.18 -4.90 3.91
C ASP A 47 4.63 -4.43 4.05
N CYS A 48 4.97 -3.89 5.24
CA CYS A 48 6.29 -3.34 5.54
C CYS A 48 7.37 -4.43 5.66
N VAL A 49 7.02 -5.64 6.11
CA VAL A 49 7.97 -6.75 6.29
C VAL A 49 8.31 -7.36 4.93
N ALA A 50 7.29 -7.57 4.09
CA ALA A 50 7.48 -7.99 2.71
C ALA A 50 8.34 -6.98 1.93
N ALA A 51 8.09 -5.69 2.10
CA ALA A 51 8.91 -4.64 1.49
C ALA A 51 10.35 -4.65 1.98
N ALA A 52 10.59 -4.82 3.28
CA ALA A 52 11.94 -4.93 3.84
C ALA A 52 12.69 -6.13 3.27
N HIS A 53 12.00 -7.26 3.05
CA HIS A 53 12.58 -8.44 2.43
C HIS A 53 13.00 -8.16 0.97
N ILE A 54 12.13 -7.53 0.17
CA ILE A 54 12.45 -7.13 -1.22
C ILE A 54 13.58 -6.11 -1.25
N TYR A 55 13.56 -5.10 -0.37
CA TYR A 55 14.65 -4.12 -0.21
C TYR A 55 16.00 -4.81 0.00
N ASN A 56 16.05 -5.78 0.92
CA ASN A 56 17.29 -6.51 1.21
C ASN A 56 17.74 -7.38 0.03
N MET A 57 16.83 -7.99 -0.72
CA MET A 57 17.19 -8.74 -1.93
C MET A 57 17.84 -7.84 -2.97
N LEU A 58 17.29 -6.64 -3.21
CA LEU A 58 17.84 -5.67 -4.14
C LEU A 58 19.18 -5.10 -3.65
N SER A 59 19.28 -4.76 -2.36
CA SER A 59 20.52 -4.21 -1.77
C SER A 59 21.69 -5.21 -1.79
N ASN A 60 21.41 -6.52 -1.74
CA ASN A 60 22.40 -7.59 -1.81
C ASN A 60 22.62 -8.14 -3.23
N TYR A 61 21.93 -7.59 -4.21
CA TYR A 61 22.06 -8.04 -5.60
C TYR A 61 23.45 -7.69 -6.15
N LYS A 62 24.07 -8.61 -6.90
CA LYS A 62 25.46 -8.45 -7.37
C LYS A 62 25.62 -7.46 -8.53
N GLY A 63 24.56 -7.29 -9.34
CA GLY A 63 24.55 -6.31 -10.43
C GLY A 63 24.12 -4.92 -9.98
N LYS A 64 24.28 -3.92 -10.85
CA LYS A 64 23.72 -2.58 -10.61
C LYS A 64 22.19 -2.67 -10.64
N VAL A 65 21.56 -2.10 -9.63
CA VAL A 65 20.10 -1.94 -9.57
C VAL A 65 19.74 -0.51 -9.90
N THR A 66 19.06 -0.28 -11.02
CA THR A 66 18.46 1.00 -11.36
C THR A 66 16.96 0.93 -11.10
N VAL A 67 16.45 1.77 -10.24
CA VAL A 67 14.99 1.88 -9.97
C VAL A 67 14.41 2.99 -10.82
N LYS A 68 13.28 2.72 -11.47
CA LYS A 68 12.52 3.72 -12.24
C LYS A 68 11.08 3.76 -11.74
N ILE A 69 10.61 4.94 -11.34
CA ILE A 69 9.24 5.16 -10.88
C ILE A 69 8.47 5.81 -12.03
N ASP A 70 7.51 5.09 -12.60
CA ASP A 70 6.72 5.59 -13.74
C ASP A 70 5.31 6.07 -13.38
N GLY A 71 4.74 5.55 -12.31
CA GLY A 71 3.46 6.01 -11.76
C GLY A 71 3.62 6.50 -10.32
N ILE A 72 3.69 5.57 -9.39
CA ILE A 72 3.80 5.88 -7.96
C ILE A 72 4.71 4.91 -7.23
N ALA A 73 5.49 5.42 -6.27
CA ALA A 73 6.14 4.62 -5.24
C ALA A 73 5.71 5.17 -3.87
N ALA A 74 4.64 4.60 -3.30
CA ALA A 74 4.09 5.07 -2.04
C ALA A 74 4.34 4.09 -0.90
N SER A 75 4.47 4.62 0.34
CA SER A 75 4.55 3.82 1.56
C SER A 75 5.65 2.77 1.47
N ALA A 76 5.34 1.49 1.65
CA ALA A 76 6.29 0.38 1.57
C ALA A 76 7.05 0.30 0.23
N ALA A 77 6.44 0.70 -0.89
CA ALA A 77 7.11 0.76 -2.19
C ALA A 77 8.21 1.83 -2.25
N SER A 78 8.05 2.94 -1.53
CA SER A 78 9.09 3.95 -1.43
C SER A 78 10.32 3.44 -0.68
N VAL A 79 10.15 2.53 0.29
CA VAL A 79 11.27 1.87 0.99
C VAL A 79 12.04 0.99 0.01
N ILE A 80 11.34 0.18 -0.80
CA ILE A 80 11.97 -0.67 -1.82
C ILE A 80 12.76 0.17 -2.82
N ALA A 81 12.22 1.32 -3.24
CA ALA A 81 12.90 2.21 -4.18
C ALA A 81 14.28 2.67 -3.67
N MET A 82 14.46 2.81 -2.35
CA MET A 82 15.74 3.21 -1.74
C MET A 82 16.84 2.16 -1.86
N ALA A 83 16.54 0.94 -2.26
CA ALA A 83 17.54 -0.09 -2.54
C ALA A 83 18.27 0.13 -3.89
N GLY A 84 17.76 0.99 -4.75
CA GLY A 84 18.37 1.31 -6.03
C GLY A 84 19.69 2.06 -5.87
N ALA A 85 20.74 1.57 -6.55
CA ALA A 85 21.98 2.33 -6.70
C ALA A 85 21.74 3.66 -7.43
N GLU A 86 20.73 3.66 -8.29
CA GLU A 86 20.21 4.83 -8.98
C GLU A 86 18.68 4.79 -8.98
N VAL A 87 18.04 5.90 -8.59
CA VAL A 87 16.58 6.04 -8.54
C VAL A 87 16.16 7.18 -9.45
N LEU A 88 15.40 6.86 -10.48
CA LEU A 88 14.93 7.83 -11.48
C LEU A 88 13.41 7.91 -11.44
N MET A 89 12.86 9.10 -11.58
CA MET A 89 11.41 9.33 -11.58
C MET A 89 10.93 9.85 -12.93
N SER A 90 9.81 9.34 -13.41
CA SER A 90 9.09 9.96 -14.52
C SER A 90 8.67 11.39 -14.14
N PRO A 91 8.65 12.35 -15.08
CA PRO A 91 8.25 13.73 -14.80
C PRO A 91 6.87 13.87 -14.12
N VAL A 92 5.98 12.89 -14.33
CA VAL A 92 4.60 12.87 -13.81
C VAL A 92 4.40 11.86 -12.68
N SER A 93 5.44 11.14 -12.28
CA SER A 93 5.34 10.16 -11.19
C SER A 93 5.40 10.83 -9.81
N MET A 94 4.94 10.08 -8.81
CA MET A 94 4.87 10.53 -7.43
C MET A 94 5.61 9.56 -6.50
N LEU A 95 6.17 10.11 -5.43
CA LEU A 95 6.71 9.35 -4.31
C LEU A 95 6.02 9.82 -3.02
N MET A 96 5.66 8.88 -2.13
CA MET A 96 5.01 9.23 -0.86
C MET A 96 5.61 8.44 0.29
N ILE A 97 5.85 9.14 1.39
CA ILE A 97 6.29 8.55 2.65
C ILE A 97 5.35 8.94 3.79
N HIS A 98 5.06 7.99 4.65
CA HIS A 98 4.23 8.18 5.84
C HIS A 98 4.62 7.21 6.96
N ASN A 99 4.00 7.38 8.14
CA ASN A 99 4.19 6.44 9.24
C ASN A 99 3.58 5.07 8.95
N PRO A 100 4.20 3.99 9.45
CA PRO A 100 3.58 2.67 9.39
C PRO A 100 2.27 2.64 10.17
N MET A 101 1.35 1.77 9.75
CA MET A 101 0.05 1.64 10.38
C MET A 101 -0.34 0.16 10.50
N THR A 102 -1.13 -0.14 11.51
CA THR A 102 -1.68 -1.48 11.74
C THR A 102 -3.09 -1.41 12.30
N ILE A 103 -3.76 -2.55 12.31
CA ILE A 103 -5.03 -2.74 13.03
C ILE A 103 -4.73 -3.69 14.19
N ALA A 104 -5.04 -3.27 15.41
CA ALA A 104 -4.89 -4.10 16.60
C ALA A 104 -6.22 -4.21 17.34
N MET A 105 -6.46 -5.35 17.98
CA MET A 105 -7.63 -5.63 18.80
C MET A 105 -7.19 -6.34 20.08
N GLY A 106 -7.73 -5.93 21.22
CA GLY A 106 -7.39 -6.53 22.48
C GLY A 106 -7.56 -5.55 23.64
N ASP A 107 -6.93 -5.85 24.77
CA ASP A 107 -6.92 -5.00 25.94
C ASP A 107 -5.85 -3.88 25.82
N HIS A 108 -5.71 -3.09 26.90
CA HIS A 108 -4.72 -2.01 26.96
C HIS A 108 -3.29 -2.49 26.67
N ALA A 109 -2.92 -3.67 27.17
CA ALA A 109 -1.57 -4.20 26.99
C ALA A 109 -1.30 -4.58 25.52
N GLU A 110 -2.28 -5.16 24.83
CA GLU A 110 -2.18 -5.47 23.42
C GLU A 110 -2.11 -4.21 22.54
N MET A 111 -2.87 -3.17 22.90
CA MET A 111 -2.76 -1.86 22.22
C MET A 111 -1.36 -1.26 22.40
N GLN A 112 -0.80 -1.32 23.62
CA GLN A 112 0.54 -0.79 23.89
C GLN A 112 1.61 -1.54 23.08
N LYS A 113 1.54 -2.87 22.99
CA LYS A 113 2.45 -3.66 22.15
C LYS A 113 2.38 -3.26 20.68
N ALA A 114 1.18 -2.99 20.16
CA ALA A 114 1.03 -2.53 18.78
C ALA A 114 1.66 -1.14 18.56
N ILE A 115 1.53 -0.23 19.51
CA ILE A 115 2.17 1.09 19.47
C ILE A 115 3.70 0.94 19.48
N ASP A 116 4.24 0.12 20.38
CA ASP A 116 5.68 -0.10 20.49
C ASP A 116 6.24 -0.74 19.20
N MET A 117 5.53 -1.72 18.64
CA MET A 117 5.88 -2.34 17.36
C MET A 117 5.91 -1.32 16.21
N LEU A 118 4.92 -0.44 16.11
CA LEU A 118 4.87 0.59 15.07
C LEU A 118 6.03 1.58 15.19
N ALA A 119 6.46 1.90 16.43
CA ALA A 119 7.62 2.74 16.66
C ALA A 119 8.91 2.09 16.10
N GLU A 120 9.14 0.80 16.37
CA GLU A 120 10.30 0.07 15.84
C GLU A 120 10.25 -0.07 14.32
N VAL A 121 9.08 -0.33 13.73
CA VAL A 121 8.91 -0.38 12.27
C VAL A 121 9.21 0.98 11.65
N LYS A 122 8.77 2.09 12.27
CA LYS A 122 9.10 3.44 11.81
C LYS A 122 10.61 3.69 11.80
N GLU A 123 11.30 3.33 12.88
CA GLU A 123 12.76 3.47 12.97
C GLU A 123 13.49 2.63 11.91
N SER A 124 13.01 1.42 11.64
CA SER A 124 13.53 0.56 10.57
C SER A 124 13.37 1.20 9.17
N ILE A 125 12.21 1.77 8.88
CA ILE A 125 11.94 2.48 7.62
C ILE A 125 12.87 3.70 7.49
N ILE A 126 13.03 4.48 8.56
CA ILE A 126 13.92 5.65 8.58
C ILE A 126 15.37 5.26 8.24
N ASN A 127 15.84 4.06 8.64
CA ASN A 127 17.19 3.61 8.26
C ASN A 127 17.39 3.57 6.75
N ALA A 128 16.43 3.03 5.99
CA ALA A 128 16.52 2.98 4.52
C ALA A 128 16.55 4.39 3.92
N TYR A 129 15.71 5.30 4.43
CA TYR A 129 15.69 6.68 3.96
C TYR A 129 16.97 7.46 4.31
N VAL A 130 17.54 7.28 5.51
CA VAL A 130 18.83 7.90 5.88
C VAL A 130 19.94 7.47 4.94
N LEU A 131 20.02 6.17 4.65
CA LEU A 131 21.07 5.61 3.78
C LEU A 131 20.99 6.20 2.36
N LYS A 132 19.81 6.43 1.83
CA LYS A 132 19.63 6.98 0.49
C LYS A 132 19.75 8.50 0.44
N THR A 133 19.07 9.20 1.35
CA THR A 133 18.91 10.66 1.27
C THR A 133 19.99 11.44 1.99
N GLY A 134 20.65 10.85 2.98
CA GLY A 134 21.55 11.55 3.89
C GLY A 134 20.87 12.55 4.85
N LEU A 135 19.52 12.64 4.84
CA LEU A 135 18.79 13.52 5.74
C LEU A 135 18.85 13.01 7.18
N SER A 136 18.71 13.93 8.13
CA SER A 136 18.65 13.57 9.55
C SER A 136 17.39 12.76 9.87
N ARG A 137 17.49 11.84 10.85
CA ARG A 137 16.35 11.04 11.34
C ARG A 137 15.19 11.91 11.77
N ALA A 138 15.45 13.03 12.47
CA ALA A 138 14.42 13.96 12.90
C ALA A 138 13.66 14.59 11.71
N LYS A 139 14.38 14.97 10.64
CA LYS A 139 13.78 15.50 9.42
C LYS A 139 12.90 14.44 8.73
N LEU A 140 13.40 13.22 8.61
CA LEU A 140 12.67 12.11 8.01
C LEU A 140 11.43 11.73 8.83
N SER A 141 11.56 11.64 10.17
CA SER A 141 10.41 11.42 11.05
C SER A 141 9.32 12.47 10.84
N HIS A 142 9.70 13.76 10.78
CA HIS A 142 8.75 14.85 10.53
C HIS A 142 8.06 14.76 9.15
N LEU A 143 8.81 14.38 8.12
CA LEU A 143 8.24 14.17 6.78
C LEU A 143 7.25 12.99 6.76
N MET A 144 7.55 11.91 7.50
CA MET A 144 6.65 10.77 7.64
C MET A 144 5.41 11.11 8.47
N ASP A 145 5.57 11.87 9.56
CA ASP A 145 4.45 12.33 10.41
C ASP A 145 3.45 13.18 9.60
N SER A 146 3.97 13.92 8.61
CA SER A 146 3.17 14.83 7.76
C SER A 146 2.59 14.14 6.52
N GLU A 147 2.80 12.82 6.33
CA GLU A 147 2.43 12.13 5.08
C GLU A 147 2.90 12.94 3.85
N THR A 148 4.20 12.88 3.58
CA THR A 148 4.79 13.76 2.56
C THR A 148 4.70 13.14 1.17
N TRP A 149 4.03 13.87 0.28
CA TRP A 149 3.94 13.59 -1.15
C TRP A 149 5.00 14.41 -1.90
N MET A 150 5.68 13.77 -2.82
CA MET A 150 6.76 14.36 -3.59
C MET A 150 6.56 14.09 -5.08
N ASN A 151 6.53 15.14 -5.90
CA ASN A 151 6.75 15.00 -7.33
C ASN A 151 8.24 14.70 -7.61
N ALA A 152 8.58 14.40 -8.87
CA ALA A 152 9.94 14.02 -9.25
C ALA A 152 10.99 15.05 -8.81
N ASN A 153 10.75 16.36 -9.03
CA ASN A 153 11.71 17.41 -8.66
C ASN A 153 11.88 17.51 -7.14
N LYS A 154 10.81 17.39 -6.37
CA LYS A 154 10.87 17.41 -4.89
C LYS A 154 11.57 16.19 -4.33
N ALA A 155 11.37 15.02 -4.92
CA ALA A 155 12.07 13.81 -4.55
C ALA A 155 13.58 13.92 -4.79
N VAL A 156 13.99 14.51 -5.90
CA VAL A 156 15.41 14.80 -6.19
C VAL A 156 15.99 15.82 -5.21
N GLU A 157 15.26 16.92 -4.94
CA GLU A 157 15.69 17.93 -3.95
C GLU A 157 15.96 17.34 -2.56
N LEU A 158 15.13 16.39 -2.13
CA LEU A 158 15.25 15.74 -0.83
C LEU A 158 16.14 14.49 -0.85
N GLY A 159 16.68 14.10 -2.00
CA GLY A 159 17.60 12.96 -2.13
C GLY A 159 16.92 11.59 -2.19
N PHE A 160 15.60 11.52 -2.33
CA PHE A 160 14.86 10.25 -2.53
C PHE A 160 15.01 9.72 -3.97
N ALA A 161 15.31 10.60 -4.93
CA ALA A 161 15.62 10.23 -6.30
C ALA A 161 16.92 10.92 -6.74
N ASP A 162 17.62 10.29 -7.68
CA ASP A 162 18.88 10.80 -8.24
C ASP A 162 18.65 11.66 -9.48
N GLY A 163 17.49 11.51 -10.13
CA GLY A 163 17.17 12.28 -11.33
C GLY A 163 15.74 12.08 -11.82
N VAL A 164 15.41 12.91 -12.83
CA VAL A 164 14.15 12.82 -13.56
C VAL A 164 14.42 12.19 -14.92
N LEU A 165 13.60 11.21 -15.31
CA LEU A 165 13.69 10.58 -16.63
C LEU A 165 13.41 11.62 -17.72
N ASN A 166 14.42 11.91 -18.54
CA ASN A 166 14.22 12.69 -19.74
C ASN A 166 13.65 11.78 -20.84
N ARG A 167 12.64 12.24 -21.56
CA ARG A 167 12.32 11.65 -22.85
C ARG A 167 13.57 11.84 -23.72
N GLU A 168 14.24 10.76 -24.09
CA GLU A 168 15.11 10.82 -25.26
C GLU A 168 14.22 11.30 -26.43
N SER A 169 14.67 12.37 -27.08
CA SER A 169 13.97 12.99 -28.22
C SER A 169 14.03 12.08 -29.43
N GLY A 170 13.34 10.94 -29.35
CA GLY A 170 13.06 10.03 -30.46
C GLY A 170 11.63 10.29 -30.89
N VAL A 171 11.50 11.07 -31.93
CA VAL A 171 10.26 11.45 -32.61
C VAL A 171 9.37 10.20 -32.81
N ALA A 172 8.21 10.18 -32.17
CA ALA A 172 7.00 9.64 -32.73
C ALA A 172 5.81 10.37 -32.09
N GLU A 173 5.34 11.41 -32.78
CA GLU A 173 4.00 11.93 -32.61
C GLU A 173 3.01 10.77 -32.80
N ASN A 174 2.30 10.41 -31.75
CA ASN A 174 0.97 9.85 -31.86
C ASN A 174 0.09 10.50 -30.80
N GLN A 175 -0.50 11.62 -31.23
CA GLN A 175 -1.70 12.19 -30.63
C GLN A 175 -2.82 11.17 -30.83
N ASN A 176 -3.27 10.57 -29.76
CA ASN A 176 -4.63 10.11 -29.55
C ASN A 176 -4.79 9.85 -28.04
N ALA A 177 -4.89 10.95 -27.30
CA ALA A 177 -5.47 10.91 -25.98
C ALA A 177 -6.99 10.93 -26.17
N ASN A 178 -7.62 9.79 -26.00
CA ASN A 178 -9.04 9.74 -25.69
C ASN A 178 -9.18 10.28 -24.27
N ASP A 179 -9.79 11.46 -24.17
CA ASP A 179 -10.36 12.00 -22.94
C ASP A 179 -11.44 11.03 -22.44
N GLN A 180 -11.05 10.09 -21.59
CA GLN A 180 -11.98 9.44 -20.68
C GLN A 180 -11.79 10.06 -19.30
N GLU A 181 -12.89 10.59 -18.80
CA GLU A 181 -13.05 11.25 -17.51
C GLU A 181 -12.25 10.56 -16.41
N VAL A 182 -11.21 11.25 -15.94
CA VAL A 182 -10.48 10.89 -14.71
C VAL A 182 -11.29 11.40 -13.53
N THR A 183 -12.41 10.76 -13.26
CA THR A 183 -13.10 10.87 -12.00
C THR A 183 -12.59 9.78 -11.09
N ASP A 184 -12.08 10.17 -9.91
CA ASP A 184 -11.65 9.36 -8.77
C ASP A 184 -10.20 8.83 -8.73
N ALA A 185 -9.33 9.30 -9.54
CA ALA A 185 -7.94 8.88 -9.50
C ALA A 185 -7.07 9.92 -8.81
N VAL A 186 -6.90 9.90 -7.59
CA VAL A 186 -5.72 10.22 -6.78
C VAL A 186 -6.12 10.30 -5.30
N MET A 187 -6.32 9.16 -4.72
CA MET A 187 -6.42 9.10 -3.26
C MET A 187 -5.56 7.96 -2.73
N PHE A 188 -4.26 8.07 -2.92
CA PHE A 188 -3.30 7.21 -2.20
C PHE A 188 -2.94 7.83 -0.84
N SER A 189 -3.95 8.22 -0.10
CA SER A 189 -3.81 8.45 1.33
C SER A 189 -3.86 7.09 2.06
N SER A 190 -3.40 7.02 3.29
CA SER A 190 -3.59 5.86 4.16
C SER A 190 -5.05 5.36 4.17
N ARG A 191 -6.00 6.27 3.94
CA ARG A 191 -7.43 5.98 3.79
C ARG A 191 -7.75 5.21 2.50
N ALA A 192 -7.08 5.51 1.39
CA ALA A 192 -7.31 4.82 0.11
C ALA A 192 -6.69 3.42 0.10
N VAL A 193 -5.51 3.25 0.71
CA VAL A 193 -4.90 1.92 0.90
C VAL A 193 -5.80 1.03 1.76
N ASN A 194 -6.35 1.57 2.86
CA ASN A 194 -7.32 0.85 3.69
C ASN A 194 -8.61 0.52 2.94
N ASN A 195 -9.14 1.45 2.14
CA ASN A 195 -10.33 1.20 1.34
C ASN A 195 -10.07 0.15 0.25
N ALA A 196 -8.91 0.18 -0.40
CA ALA A 196 -8.52 -0.83 -1.38
C ALA A 196 -8.41 -2.22 -0.73
N LEU A 197 -7.78 -2.31 0.44
CA LEU A 197 -7.67 -3.55 1.21
C LEU A 197 -9.05 -4.05 1.66
N GLN A 198 -9.91 -3.17 2.20
CA GLN A 198 -11.28 -3.53 2.59
C GLN A 198 -12.11 -3.98 1.40
N ASN A 199 -11.99 -3.32 0.25
CA ASN A 199 -12.68 -3.72 -0.97
C ASN A 199 -12.21 -5.09 -1.47
N LYS A 200 -10.91 -5.38 -1.41
CA LYS A 200 -10.34 -6.69 -1.73
C LYS A 200 -10.87 -7.77 -0.77
N ILE A 201 -10.88 -7.52 0.52
CA ILE A 201 -11.43 -8.42 1.54
C ILE A 201 -12.93 -8.67 1.28
N THR A 202 -13.70 -7.62 1.04
CA THR A 202 -15.14 -7.73 0.75
C THR A 202 -15.39 -8.48 -0.56
N ALA A 203 -14.58 -8.27 -1.59
CA ALA A 203 -14.70 -9.01 -2.86
C ALA A 203 -14.39 -10.50 -2.70
N LYS A 204 -13.38 -10.85 -1.88
CA LYS A 204 -13.01 -12.25 -1.62
C LYS A 204 -14.00 -12.98 -0.73
N PHE A 205 -14.49 -12.35 0.32
CA PHE A 205 -15.39 -12.96 1.30
C PHE A 205 -16.87 -12.60 1.12
N GLY A 206 -17.19 -11.53 0.37
CA GLY A 206 -18.57 -11.12 0.06
C GLY A 206 -19.26 -11.99 -0.99
N LYS A 207 -18.52 -12.72 -1.81
CA LYS A 207 -19.06 -13.60 -2.86
C LYS A 207 -19.65 -14.92 -2.38
N GLN A 208 -19.62 -15.21 -1.07
CA GLN A 208 -20.25 -16.43 -0.53
C GLN A 208 -21.75 -16.29 -0.21
N LYS A 209 -22.42 -15.21 -0.63
CA LYS A 209 -23.86 -15.02 -0.35
C LYS A 209 -24.80 -15.08 -1.57
N GLU A 210 -24.33 -15.47 -2.74
CA GLU A 210 -25.18 -15.60 -3.92
C GLU A 210 -25.11 -16.96 -4.60
N THR A 211 -25.34 -18.03 -3.85
CA THR A 211 -25.79 -19.31 -4.42
C THR A 211 -26.75 -20.00 -3.46
N VAL A 212 -27.95 -19.51 -3.38
CA VAL A 212 -29.21 -20.18 -3.02
C VAL A 212 -30.29 -19.11 -3.26
N THR A 213 -31.18 -19.16 -4.18
CA THR A 213 -32.25 -20.10 -4.36
C THR A 213 -33.21 -19.54 -5.41
N LYS A 214 -33.60 -20.38 -6.33
CA LYS A 214 -34.87 -20.22 -7.05
C LYS A 214 -36.01 -20.21 -6.05
N GLN A 215 -36.93 -19.29 -6.26
CA GLN A 215 -38.23 -19.07 -5.67
C GLN A 215 -38.90 -20.31 -5.09
N ALA A 216 -39.19 -20.25 -3.79
CA ALA A 216 -40.41 -20.77 -3.23
C ALA A 216 -41.22 -19.55 -2.72
N GLU A 217 -42.47 -19.43 -3.13
CA GLU A 217 -43.42 -18.43 -2.67
C GLU A 217 -43.53 -18.50 -1.16
N ILE A 218 -43.16 -17.41 -0.48
CA ILE A 218 -43.35 -17.25 0.95
C ILE A 218 -44.70 -16.58 1.14
N PRO A 219 -45.62 -17.16 1.91
CA PRO A 219 -46.86 -16.48 2.32
C PRO A 219 -46.48 -15.26 3.17
N ALA A 220 -47.28 -14.21 3.07
CA ALA A 220 -47.11 -12.95 3.76
C ALA A 220 -46.85 -13.16 5.26
N PRO A 221 -45.90 -12.42 5.87
CA PRO A 221 -45.64 -12.56 7.30
C PRO A 221 -46.84 -12.05 8.09
N GLU A 222 -47.33 -12.90 8.97
CA GLU A 222 -48.25 -12.47 10.04
C GLU A 222 -47.54 -11.39 10.86
N THR A 223 -48.19 -10.27 11.04
CA THR A 223 -47.75 -9.17 11.88
C THR A 223 -47.65 -9.65 13.32
N ASN A 224 -46.43 -10.00 13.74
CA ASN A 224 -46.15 -10.21 15.16
C ASN A 224 -46.13 -8.83 15.82
N GLU A 225 -47.28 -8.34 16.24
CA GLU A 225 -47.36 -7.20 17.16
C GLU A 225 -46.65 -7.62 18.45
N ARG A 226 -45.46 -7.09 18.66
CA ARG A 226 -44.74 -7.23 19.93
C ARG A 226 -45.60 -6.60 21.00
N ASN A 227 -46.09 -7.43 21.92
CA ASN A 227 -46.94 -7.01 23.03
C ASN A 227 -46.18 -5.95 23.85
N VAL A 228 -46.61 -4.69 23.70
CA VAL A 228 -46.05 -3.51 24.36
C VAL A 228 -46.13 -3.65 25.89
N ASP A 229 -47.14 -4.36 26.38
CA ASP A 229 -47.39 -4.60 27.82
C ASP A 229 -46.24 -5.39 28.47
N ALA A 230 -45.63 -6.35 27.76
CA ALA A 230 -44.50 -7.12 28.26
C ALA A 230 -43.18 -6.27 28.36
N LEU A 231 -43.07 -5.21 27.57
CA LEU A 231 -41.97 -4.25 27.64
C LEU A 231 -42.16 -3.25 28.79
N LEU A 232 -43.41 -2.85 29.07
CA LEU A 232 -43.75 -1.96 30.17
C LEU A 232 -43.59 -2.67 31.52
N GLU A 233 -43.95 -3.94 31.63
CA GLU A 233 -43.75 -4.76 32.84
C GLU A 233 -42.26 -4.93 33.18
N ARG A 234 -41.40 -5.11 32.18
CA ARG A 234 -39.92 -5.14 32.35
C ARG A 234 -39.34 -3.80 32.80
N LEU A 235 -39.90 -2.69 32.32
CA LEU A 235 -39.50 -1.35 32.73
C LEU A 235 -39.86 -1.03 34.18
N GLU A 236 -41.02 -1.50 34.65
CA GLU A 236 -41.45 -1.35 36.04
C GLU A 236 -40.56 -2.16 37.02
N ILE A 237 -40.15 -3.36 36.62
CA ILE A 237 -39.23 -4.18 37.42
C ILE A 237 -37.87 -3.47 37.56
N ILE A 238 -37.34 -2.86 36.52
CA ILE A 238 -36.06 -2.13 36.55
C ILE A 238 -36.15 -0.88 37.44
N LYS A 239 -37.28 -0.17 37.43
CA LYS A 239 -37.53 1.01 38.27
C LYS A 239 -37.51 0.73 39.80
N ASN A 240 -37.81 -0.48 40.19
CA ASN A 240 -37.87 -0.89 41.60
C ASN A 240 -36.50 -1.41 42.14
N TYR A 241 -35.46 -1.44 41.29
CA TYR A 241 -34.11 -1.89 41.66
C TYR A 241 -33.05 -0.79 41.58
N ILE A 242 -33.46 0.47 41.36
CA ILE A 242 -32.65 1.68 41.50
C ILE A 242 -33.19 2.51 42.64
#